data_5705e78763cb37c3dcb6ee3b8b07237b
#
_entry.id   5705e78763cb37c3dcb6ee3b8b07237b
#
_cell.length_a   1.000
_cell.length_b   1.000
_cell.length_c   1.000
_cell.angle_alpha   90.00
_cell.angle_beta   90.00
_cell.angle_gamma   90.00
#
_symmetry.space_group_name_H-M   'P 1'
#
loop_
_entity.id
_entity.type
_entity.pdbx_description
1 polymer ?
#
loop_
_entity_poly.entity_id
_entity_poly.type
_entity_poly.pdbx_seq_one_letter_code
_entity_poly.pdbx_strand_id
1 'polypeptide(L)'
;MEDNNTIIHSTLDEGYDFFITDKWGDEKHFKIATFEVPSGLLSEAFEVIKSNIDDEPQVFHILSNFDSDIEKAELQLKEKFEKGINKWYLDNKNGDISILDGLEVAGRILWDDNLDNSNFDYFFQVDGKKITIEKFIDLLKGVEGWNFKFQIIDTTDDID
;
A
#
# COMPACT_ATOMS: atom_id res chain seq x y z
N MET A 1 15.09 -4.49 29.24
CA MET A 1 15.27 -4.43 27.79
C MET A 1 14.68 -3.12 27.33
N GLU A 2 15.53 -2.17 27.03
CA GLU A 2 15.05 -0.90 26.52
C GLU A 2 14.45 -1.16 25.13
N ASP A 3 13.20 -0.78 24.96
CA ASP A 3 12.55 -0.76 23.65
C ASP A 3 13.32 0.22 22.77
N ASN A 4 14.16 -0.33 21.89
CA ASN A 4 14.94 0.46 20.93
C ASN A 4 14.11 1.03 19.78
N ASN A 5 12.80 1.19 19.97
CA ASN A 5 11.96 1.95 19.07
C ASN A 5 12.05 3.43 19.42
N THR A 6 13.23 4.00 19.22
CA THR A 6 13.40 5.45 19.36
C THR A 6 12.66 6.12 18.22
N ILE A 7 11.62 6.83 18.55
CA ILE A 7 10.88 7.66 17.60
C ILE A 7 11.75 8.87 17.32
N ILE A 8 12.14 9.07 16.06
CA ILE A 8 13.04 10.15 15.65
C ILE A 8 12.26 11.38 15.24
N HIS A 9 11.13 11.20 14.56
CA HIS A 9 10.30 12.30 14.10
C HIS A 9 8.95 12.28 14.82
N SER A 10 8.15 11.24 14.62
CA SER A 10 6.88 11.03 15.30
C SER A 10 6.41 9.58 15.13
N THR A 11 5.54 9.09 16.00
CA THR A 11 4.82 7.83 15.80
C THR A 11 3.63 8.03 14.88
N LEU A 12 2.99 6.94 14.42
CA LEU A 12 1.70 7.02 13.72
C LEU A 12 0.61 7.68 14.57
N ASP A 13 0.63 7.49 15.90
CA ASP A 13 -0.30 8.15 16.82
C ASP A 13 0.00 9.64 16.99
N GLU A 14 1.29 10.00 16.96
CA GLU A 14 1.80 11.37 17.10
C GLU A 14 2.28 11.95 15.78
N GLY A 15 2.22 11.17 14.69
CA GLY A 15 2.64 11.55 13.35
C GLY A 15 1.91 12.79 12.85
N TYR A 16 2.47 13.45 11.87
CA TYR A 16 1.84 14.61 11.28
C TYR A 16 0.92 14.23 10.13
N ASP A 17 -0.13 15.02 9.98
CA ASP A 17 -1.08 14.88 8.89
C ASP A 17 -0.53 15.47 7.59
N PHE A 18 -0.72 14.75 6.51
CA PHE A 18 -0.35 15.20 5.17
C PHE A 18 -1.50 14.94 4.20
N PHE A 19 -1.91 15.97 3.47
CA PHE A 19 -2.99 15.89 2.49
C PHE A 19 -2.42 16.05 1.09
N ILE A 20 -2.85 15.20 0.18
CA ILE A 20 -2.46 15.22 -1.22
C ILE A 20 -3.67 14.97 -2.11
N THR A 21 -3.75 15.67 -3.22
CA THR A 21 -4.80 15.46 -4.22
C THR A 21 -4.27 14.52 -5.30
N ASP A 22 -5.00 13.45 -5.60
CA ASP A 22 -4.65 12.55 -6.68
C ASP A 22 -4.99 13.18 -8.05
N LYS A 23 -4.59 12.50 -9.15
CA LYS A 23 -4.80 13.01 -10.50
C LYS A 23 -6.28 13.05 -10.92
N TRP A 24 -7.17 12.42 -10.17
CA TRP A 24 -8.62 12.45 -10.42
C TRP A 24 -9.32 13.55 -9.61
N GLY A 25 -8.58 14.26 -8.75
CA GLY A 25 -9.09 15.36 -7.94
C GLY A 25 -9.57 14.95 -6.55
N ASP A 26 -9.34 13.71 -6.13
CA ASP A 26 -9.69 13.24 -4.80
C ASP A 26 -8.58 13.56 -3.79
N GLU A 27 -8.96 14.21 -2.68
CA GLU A 27 -8.03 14.46 -1.59
C GLU A 27 -7.79 13.17 -0.78
N LYS A 28 -6.53 12.83 -0.60
CA LYS A 28 -6.06 11.71 0.22
C LYS A 28 -5.40 12.24 1.48
N HIS A 29 -5.70 11.62 2.61
CA HIS A 29 -5.13 11.95 3.91
C HIS A 29 -4.19 10.85 4.37
N PHE A 30 -2.94 11.22 4.65
CA PHE A 30 -1.93 10.32 5.20
C PHE A 30 -1.42 10.83 6.53
N LYS A 31 -1.06 9.91 7.42
CA LYS A 31 -0.21 10.19 8.58
C LYS A 31 1.21 9.72 8.27
N ILE A 32 2.17 10.60 8.49
CA ILE A 32 3.59 10.33 8.22
C ILE A 32 4.35 10.29 9.53
N ALA A 33 5.17 9.24 9.71
CA ALA A 33 6.04 9.06 10.85
C ALA A 33 7.36 8.42 10.41
N THR A 34 8.45 8.78 11.09
CA THR A 34 9.75 8.14 10.92
C THR A 34 10.24 7.66 12.28
N PHE A 35 10.69 6.43 12.35
CA PHE A 35 11.18 5.82 13.58
C PHE A 35 12.33 4.86 13.31
N GLU A 36 13.12 4.60 14.35
CA GLU A 36 14.26 3.71 14.27
C GLU A 36 13.81 2.25 14.38
N VAL A 37 14.31 1.43 13.47
CA VAL A 37 14.13 -0.03 13.46
C VAL A 37 15.51 -0.70 13.43
N PRO A 38 15.63 -2.01 13.70
CA PRO A 38 16.94 -2.67 13.73
C PRO A 38 17.77 -2.51 12.46
N SER A 39 17.13 -2.31 11.31
CA SER A 39 17.79 -2.19 9.99
C SER A 39 17.99 -0.75 9.51
N GLY A 40 17.56 0.26 10.28
CA GLY A 40 17.73 1.66 9.89
C GLY A 40 16.60 2.57 10.36
N LEU A 41 16.30 3.60 9.57
CA LEU A 41 15.17 4.50 9.76
C LEU A 41 14.03 4.09 8.84
N LEU A 42 12.89 3.73 9.41
CA LEU A 42 11.67 3.44 8.66
C LEU A 42 10.78 4.68 8.63
N SER A 43 10.54 5.19 7.44
CA SER A 43 9.53 6.23 7.20
C SER A 43 8.28 5.58 6.65
N GLU A 44 7.14 5.87 7.28
CA GLU A 44 5.85 5.27 6.95
C GLU A 44 4.81 6.34 6.68
N ALA A 45 4.05 6.16 5.60
CA ALA A 45 2.85 6.92 5.31
C ALA A 45 1.65 5.96 5.38
N PHE A 46 0.74 6.23 6.29
CA PHE A 46 -0.46 5.45 6.53
C PHE A 46 -1.70 6.26 6.10
N GLU A 47 -2.48 5.72 5.18
CA GLU A 47 -3.71 6.36 4.72
C GLU A 47 -4.78 6.36 5.81
N VAL A 48 -5.34 7.53 6.08
CA VAL A 48 -6.50 7.67 6.97
C VAL A 48 -7.75 7.65 6.12
N ILE A 49 -8.49 6.55 6.19
CA ILE A 49 -9.74 6.38 5.45
C ILE A 49 -10.93 6.45 6.38
N LYS A 50 -12.07 6.91 5.84
CA LYS A 50 -13.36 6.72 6.49
C LYS A 50 -13.76 5.26 6.27
N SER A 51 -14.14 4.58 7.34
CA SER A 51 -14.51 3.17 7.34
C SER A 51 -15.52 2.85 6.22
N ASN A 52 -15.06 2.13 5.20
CA ASN A 52 -15.90 1.51 4.18
C ASN A 52 -15.48 0.03 4.09
N ILE A 53 -16.43 -0.89 3.91
CA ILE A 53 -16.21 -2.35 4.01
C ILE A 53 -15.17 -2.86 3.00
N ASP A 54 -15.11 -2.23 1.82
CA ASP A 54 -14.25 -2.68 0.72
C ASP A 54 -12.92 -1.91 0.60
N ASP A 55 -12.72 -0.87 1.42
CA ASP A 55 -11.53 -0.05 1.39
C ASP A 55 -10.57 -0.45 2.52
N GLU A 56 -9.30 -0.60 2.15
CA GLU A 56 -8.20 -0.85 3.07
C GLU A 56 -7.21 0.31 3.02
N PRO A 57 -6.69 0.80 4.17
CA PRO A 57 -5.70 1.87 4.16
C PRO A 57 -4.47 1.48 3.34
N GLN A 58 -4.05 2.35 2.45
CA GLN A 58 -2.77 2.20 1.75
C GLN A 58 -1.64 2.58 2.71
N VAL A 59 -0.56 1.81 2.67
CA VAL A 59 0.62 2.05 3.49
C VAL A 59 1.86 2.01 2.61
N PHE A 60 2.71 3.00 2.74
CA PHE A 60 3.95 3.11 1.99
C PHE A 60 5.13 3.23 2.94
N HIS A 61 6.24 2.58 2.61
CA HIS A 61 7.43 2.54 3.43
C HIS A 61 8.67 2.95 2.64
N ILE A 62 9.59 3.64 3.33
CA ILE A 62 10.97 3.84 2.89
C ILE A 62 11.88 3.43 4.04
N LEU A 63 12.88 2.61 3.77
CA LEU A 63 13.95 2.29 4.71
C LEU A 63 15.21 3.05 4.33
N SER A 64 15.76 3.79 5.27
CA SER A 64 16.98 4.58 5.13
C SER A 64 18.03 4.14 6.13
N ASN A 65 19.29 4.49 5.89
CA ASN A 65 20.37 4.27 6.85
C ASN A 65 20.15 5.09 8.12
N PHE A 66 20.72 4.66 9.25
CA PHE A 66 20.61 5.34 10.54
C PHE A 66 21.08 6.80 10.53
N ASP A 67 22.04 7.12 9.69
CA ASP A 67 22.61 8.46 9.52
C ASP A 67 21.94 9.29 8.43
N SER A 68 20.86 8.80 7.85
CA SER A 68 20.14 9.49 6.78
C SER A 68 19.42 10.73 7.29
N ASP A 69 19.30 11.73 6.41
CA ASP A 69 18.47 12.90 6.63
C ASP A 69 16.99 12.53 6.58
N ILE A 70 16.28 12.75 7.70
CA ILE A 70 14.86 12.40 7.85
C ILE A 70 14.00 13.17 6.84
N GLU A 71 14.27 14.46 6.64
CA GLU A 71 13.50 15.27 5.68
C GLU A 71 13.62 14.74 4.27
N LYS A 72 14.83 14.30 3.88
CA LYS A 72 15.08 13.70 2.58
C LYS A 72 14.38 12.34 2.45
N ALA A 73 14.42 11.50 3.48
CA ALA A 73 13.72 10.22 3.50
C ALA A 73 12.20 10.40 3.38
N GLU A 74 11.64 11.36 4.08
CA GLU A 74 10.21 11.68 3.99
C GLU A 74 9.81 12.29 2.65
N LEU A 75 10.71 13.05 2.01
CA LEU A 75 10.47 13.53 0.64
C LEU A 75 10.41 12.37 -0.35
N GLN A 76 11.33 11.42 -0.25
CA GLN A 76 11.29 10.19 -1.07
C GLN A 76 10.03 9.37 -0.81
N LEU A 77 9.58 9.28 0.44
CA LEU A 77 8.33 8.63 0.80
C LEU A 77 7.13 9.32 0.14
N LYS A 78 7.08 10.64 0.16
CA LYS A 78 6.02 11.43 -0.48
C LYS A 78 5.99 11.20 -2.00
N GLU A 79 7.14 11.16 -2.65
CA GLU A 79 7.24 10.82 -4.07
C GLU A 79 6.74 9.39 -4.36
N LYS A 80 7.07 8.43 -3.49
CA LYS A 80 6.63 7.04 -3.61
C LYS A 80 5.11 6.91 -3.52
N PHE A 81 4.49 7.48 -2.49
CA PHE A 81 3.04 7.34 -2.36
C PHE A 81 2.27 8.22 -3.34
N GLU A 82 2.81 9.34 -3.79
CA GLU A 82 2.22 10.12 -4.88
C GLU A 82 2.12 9.30 -6.16
N LYS A 83 3.18 8.58 -6.53
CA LYS A 83 3.13 7.64 -7.66
C LYS A 83 2.10 6.53 -7.42
N GLY A 84 2.08 5.96 -6.22
CA GLY A 84 1.18 4.87 -5.86
C GLY A 84 -0.30 5.25 -5.94
N ILE A 85 -0.69 6.41 -5.45
CA ILE A 85 -2.09 6.85 -5.49
C ILE A 85 -2.55 7.27 -6.89
N ASN A 86 -1.62 7.58 -7.78
CA ASN A 86 -1.90 8.05 -9.16
C ASN A 86 -1.82 6.94 -10.20
N LYS A 87 -1.45 5.72 -9.82
CA LYS A 87 -1.42 4.56 -10.71
C LYS A 87 -2.49 3.56 -10.28
N TRP A 88 -3.42 3.28 -11.18
CA TRP A 88 -4.45 2.28 -10.98
C TRP A 88 -4.25 1.11 -11.92
N TYR A 89 -4.57 -0.08 -11.43
CA TYR A 89 -4.47 -1.35 -12.14
C TYR A 89 -5.83 -1.95 -12.50
N LEU A 90 -6.87 -1.55 -11.77
CA LEU A 90 -8.22 -2.10 -11.92
C LEU A 90 -9.20 -1.07 -12.43
N ASP A 91 -10.12 -1.53 -13.27
CA ASP A 91 -11.32 -0.80 -13.65
C ASP A 91 -12.50 -1.36 -12.86
N ASN A 92 -13.35 -0.47 -12.36
CA ASN A 92 -14.56 -0.84 -11.65
C ASN A 92 -15.76 -0.22 -12.38
N LYS A 93 -16.33 -0.95 -13.32
CA LYS A 93 -17.53 -0.55 -14.04
C LYS A 93 -18.74 -1.29 -13.48
N ASN A 94 -19.68 -0.53 -12.89
CA ASN A 94 -20.96 -1.06 -12.40
C ASN A 94 -20.81 -2.19 -11.34
N GLY A 95 -19.76 -2.13 -10.52
CA GLY A 95 -19.49 -3.15 -9.51
C GLY A 95 -18.70 -4.37 -10.00
N ASP A 96 -18.46 -4.46 -11.31
CA ASP A 96 -17.58 -5.48 -11.89
C ASP A 96 -16.14 -4.98 -11.97
N ILE A 97 -15.24 -5.68 -11.28
CA ILE A 97 -13.81 -5.37 -11.26
C ILE A 97 -13.13 -6.14 -12.39
N SER A 98 -12.33 -5.44 -13.19
CA SER A 98 -11.48 -6.02 -14.23
C SER A 98 -10.09 -5.39 -14.23
N ILE A 99 -9.11 -6.09 -14.81
CA ILE A 99 -7.76 -5.54 -15.00
C ILE A 99 -7.80 -4.53 -16.16
N LEU A 100 -7.13 -3.37 -15.97
CA LEU A 100 -6.98 -2.38 -17.03
C LEU A 100 -6.17 -2.93 -18.21
N ASP A 101 -6.26 -2.26 -19.35
CA ASP A 101 -5.65 -2.65 -20.63
C ASP A 101 -4.14 -2.95 -20.58
N GLY A 102 -3.42 -2.44 -19.57
CA GLY A 102 -2.03 -2.75 -19.33
C GLY A 102 -1.76 -4.18 -18.87
N LEU A 103 -2.80 -4.92 -18.45
CA LEU A 103 -2.73 -6.30 -17.95
C LEU A 103 -1.69 -6.50 -16.85
N GLU A 104 -1.45 -5.46 -16.07
CA GLU A 104 -0.55 -5.45 -14.92
C GLU A 104 -1.35 -5.26 -13.65
N VAL A 105 -0.99 -5.97 -12.59
CA VAL A 105 -1.57 -5.78 -11.25
C VAL A 105 -0.43 -5.74 -10.25
N ALA A 106 -0.41 -4.72 -9.42
CA ALA A 106 0.49 -4.63 -8.28
C ALA A 106 -0.28 -4.20 -7.04
N GLY A 107 0.16 -4.64 -5.88
CA GLY A 107 -0.50 -4.35 -4.63
C GLY A 107 0.22 -4.99 -3.45
N ARG A 108 -0.48 -5.14 -2.34
CA ARG A 108 0.04 -5.73 -1.11
C ARG A 108 -0.69 -7.02 -0.79
N ILE A 109 0.01 -7.93 -0.11
CA ILE A 109 -0.55 -9.14 0.47
C ILE A 109 -0.80 -8.85 1.95
N LEU A 110 -2.06 -8.91 2.38
CA LEU A 110 -2.47 -8.60 3.74
C LEU A 110 -3.17 -9.79 4.39
N TRP A 111 -3.02 -9.88 5.71
CA TRP A 111 -3.71 -10.88 6.50
C TRP A 111 -5.18 -10.50 6.69
N ASP A 112 -6.07 -11.49 6.61
CA ASP A 112 -7.50 -11.30 6.86
C ASP A 112 -7.84 -11.74 8.28
N ASP A 113 -8.13 -10.77 9.14
CA ASP A 113 -8.54 -11.03 10.53
C ASP A 113 -10.00 -11.51 10.65
N ASN A 114 -10.76 -11.41 9.57
CA ASN A 114 -12.17 -11.83 9.52
C ASN A 114 -12.30 -13.26 9.00
N LEU A 115 -11.96 -14.22 9.84
CA LEU A 115 -11.90 -15.66 9.49
C LEU A 115 -13.24 -16.31 9.15
N ASP A 116 -14.36 -15.59 9.12
CA ASP A 116 -15.68 -16.21 9.18
C ASP A 116 -16.12 -16.94 7.91
N ASN A 117 -15.54 -16.72 6.73
CA ASN A 117 -16.07 -17.34 5.51
C ASN A 117 -15.09 -17.60 4.36
N SER A 118 -13.79 -17.39 4.50
CA SER A 118 -12.84 -17.70 3.44
C SER A 118 -11.98 -18.91 3.78
N ASN A 119 -11.70 -19.75 2.79
CA ASN A 119 -10.70 -20.82 2.91
C ASN A 119 -9.27 -20.28 2.92
N PHE A 120 -9.10 -18.97 2.89
CA PHE A 120 -7.84 -18.27 2.79
C PHE A 120 -7.72 -17.22 3.90
N ASP A 121 -6.57 -17.20 4.55
CA ASP A 121 -6.27 -16.32 5.67
C ASP A 121 -5.72 -14.95 5.23
N TYR A 122 -5.65 -14.68 3.93
CA TYR A 122 -5.11 -13.42 3.39
C TYR A 122 -5.84 -12.99 2.12
N PHE A 123 -5.61 -11.72 1.75
CA PHE A 123 -6.18 -11.10 0.56
C PHE A 123 -5.14 -10.18 -0.10
N PHE A 124 -5.44 -9.72 -1.29
CA PHE A 124 -4.66 -8.69 -1.98
C PHE A 124 -5.31 -7.32 -1.81
N GLN A 125 -4.49 -6.32 -1.53
CA GLN A 125 -4.90 -4.92 -1.64
C GLN A 125 -4.39 -4.38 -2.97
N VAL A 126 -5.31 -3.96 -3.84
CA VAL A 126 -5.01 -3.36 -5.14
C VAL A 126 -5.84 -2.08 -5.27
N ASP A 127 -5.21 -0.97 -5.63
CA ASP A 127 -5.87 0.35 -5.74
C ASP A 127 -6.64 0.77 -4.46
N GLY A 128 -6.11 0.39 -3.28
CA GLY A 128 -6.80 0.61 -2.02
C GLY A 128 -8.03 -0.27 -1.78
N LYS A 129 -8.28 -1.26 -2.62
CA LYS A 129 -9.41 -2.18 -2.52
C LYS A 129 -8.98 -3.54 -2.02
N LYS A 130 -9.84 -4.17 -1.21
CA LYS A 130 -9.69 -5.56 -0.79
C LYS A 130 -10.11 -6.48 -1.93
N ILE A 131 -9.18 -7.30 -2.43
CA ILE A 131 -9.41 -8.30 -3.46
C ILE A 131 -9.18 -9.68 -2.84
N THR A 132 -10.23 -10.45 -2.67
CA THR A 132 -10.11 -11.82 -2.17
C THR A 132 -9.37 -12.70 -3.16
N ILE A 133 -8.82 -13.83 -2.70
CA ILE A 133 -8.12 -14.78 -3.58
C ILE A 133 -9.05 -15.31 -4.67
N GLU A 134 -10.29 -15.61 -4.34
CA GLU A 134 -11.31 -16.06 -5.31
C GLU A 134 -11.57 -14.97 -6.36
N LYS A 135 -11.69 -13.71 -5.93
CA LYS A 135 -11.90 -12.59 -6.84
C LYS A 135 -10.68 -12.36 -7.74
N PHE A 136 -9.46 -12.50 -7.20
CA PHE A 136 -8.25 -12.42 -8.00
C PHE A 136 -8.19 -13.51 -9.07
N ILE A 137 -8.57 -14.75 -8.74
CA ILE A 137 -8.66 -15.85 -9.71
C ILE A 137 -9.68 -15.53 -10.78
N ASP A 138 -10.82 -14.94 -10.43
CA ASP A 138 -11.84 -14.52 -11.40
C ASP A 138 -11.33 -13.47 -12.40
N LEU A 139 -10.43 -12.59 -11.97
CA LEU A 139 -9.79 -11.60 -12.86
C LEU A 139 -8.94 -12.24 -13.96
N LEU A 140 -8.49 -13.48 -13.76
CA LEU A 140 -7.68 -14.21 -14.74
C LEU A 140 -8.52 -14.91 -15.82
N LYS A 141 -9.84 -14.95 -15.67
CA LYS A 141 -10.73 -15.47 -16.70
C LYS A 141 -10.68 -14.59 -17.94
N GLY A 142 -10.56 -15.20 -19.10
CA GLY A 142 -10.43 -14.52 -20.38
C GLY A 142 -9.00 -14.31 -20.88
N VAL A 143 -8.00 -14.71 -20.09
CA VAL A 143 -6.58 -14.70 -20.48
C VAL A 143 -5.96 -16.10 -20.48
N GLU A 144 -6.79 -17.14 -20.59
CA GLU A 144 -6.32 -18.52 -20.68
C GLU A 144 -5.36 -18.71 -21.87
N GLY A 145 -4.24 -19.38 -21.61
CA GLY A 145 -3.20 -19.59 -22.62
C GLY A 145 -2.17 -18.46 -22.73
N TRP A 146 -2.37 -17.38 -21.99
CA TRP A 146 -1.38 -16.31 -21.94
C TRP A 146 -0.30 -16.62 -20.91
N ASN A 147 0.89 -16.03 -21.10
CA ASN A 147 1.98 -16.15 -20.15
C ASN A 147 1.79 -15.16 -18.99
N PHE A 148 2.32 -15.52 -17.84
CA PHE A 148 2.31 -14.61 -16.68
C PHE A 148 3.70 -14.51 -16.04
N LYS A 149 3.93 -13.42 -15.32
CA LYS A 149 5.07 -13.23 -14.43
C LYS A 149 4.54 -12.87 -13.04
N PHE A 150 5.07 -13.48 -12.01
CA PHE A 150 4.76 -13.16 -10.61
C PHE A 150 6.05 -12.78 -9.88
N GLN A 151 6.03 -11.68 -9.14
CA GLN A 151 7.18 -11.17 -8.40
C GLN A 151 6.73 -10.68 -7.02
N ILE A 152 7.43 -11.11 -5.98
CA ILE A 152 7.26 -10.61 -4.61
C ILE A 152 8.38 -9.61 -4.35
N ILE A 153 8.01 -8.46 -3.81
CA ILE A 153 8.91 -7.30 -3.61
C ILE A 153 8.78 -6.88 -2.15
N ASP A 154 9.90 -6.54 -1.50
CA ASP A 154 9.89 -5.99 -0.15
C ASP A 154 9.10 -4.67 -0.12
N THR A 155 8.39 -4.41 0.99
CA THR A 155 7.55 -3.21 1.12
C THR A 155 8.36 -1.91 1.12
N THR A 156 9.65 -1.98 1.39
CA THR A 156 10.56 -0.82 1.37
C THR A 156 11.14 -0.55 -0.02
N ASP A 157 11.01 -1.50 -0.95
CA ASP A 157 11.44 -1.35 -2.33
C ASP A 157 10.34 -0.75 -3.21
N ASP A 158 10.73 -0.20 -4.35
CA ASP A 158 9.79 0.33 -5.32
C ASP A 158 9.21 -0.78 -6.21
N ILE A 159 7.94 -0.65 -6.52
CA ILE A 159 7.28 -1.45 -7.55
C ILE A 159 7.49 -0.72 -8.89
N ASP A 160 8.35 -1.26 -9.73
CA ASP A 160 8.60 -0.73 -11.07
C ASP A 160 7.60 -1.28 -12.11
#